data_b4d347c8da0504b0a6488deea4ca0056
#
_entry.id   b4d347c8da0504b0a6488deea4ca0056
#
_cell.length_a   1.000
_cell.length_b   1.000
_cell.length_c   1.000
_cell.angle_alpha   90.00
_cell.angle_beta   90.00
_cell.angle_gamma   90.00
#
_symmetry.space_group_name_H-M   'P 1'
#
loop_
_entity.id
_entity.type
_entity.pdbx_description
1 polymer ?
#
loop_
_entity_poly.entity_id
_entity_poly.type
_entity_poly.pdbx_seq_one_letter_code
_entity_poly.pdbx_strand_id
1 'polypeptide(L)'
;MKKYLLTMLALFSVAAVANDDFKASVTAAYGTRTSIYKGREEYGIPIFPSFSYQNLYLKGSEIGFKFFDYDRFNSSIYVDLLDGYSIKGSRMDTGYKSINRRRYQQAVGLQANFKLNEISENLTLTPSFSIGNRGSKTGLGLSYLYMLQENIIISPSVNVKYLSNKYTDYYFGVDRDELGGSIRNEYNPDGTFEFGAGLYGEYYFTRNISALAYVNMKQYSSEVTKSPITEDRIITNVGAGLKYTF
;
A
#
# COMPACT_ATOMS: atom_id res chain seq x y z
N MET A 1 -8.06 -23.51 -2.46
CA MET A 1 -8.04 -22.16 -1.87
C MET A 1 -9.14 -21.95 -0.82
N LYS A 2 -10.44 -22.19 -1.07
CA LYS A 2 -11.53 -21.95 -0.08
C LYS A 2 -11.35 -22.69 1.26
N LYS A 3 -10.85 -23.93 1.26
CA LYS A 3 -10.66 -24.74 2.48
C LYS A 3 -9.57 -24.15 3.41
N TYR A 4 -8.47 -23.66 2.84
CA TYR A 4 -7.38 -23.07 3.62
C TYR A 4 -7.74 -21.69 4.23
N LEU A 5 -8.60 -20.94 3.54
CA LEU A 5 -9.08 -19.66 4.06
C LEU A 5 -9.97 -19.84 5.28
N LEU A 6 -10.89 -20.83 5.26
CA LEU A 6 -11.74 -21.18 6.40
C LEU A 6 -10.93 -21.72 7.59
N THR A 7 -9.90 -22.50 7.33
CA THR A 7 -9.00 -23.03 8.38
C THR A 7 -8.18 -21.90 9.01
N MET A 8 -7.72 -20.95 8.20
CA MET A 8 -6.99 -19.77 8.68
C MET A 8 -7.88 -18.85 9.53
N LEU A 9 -9.11 -18.59 9.10
CA LEU A 9 -10.12 -17.86 9.86
C LEU A 9 -10.45 -18.54 11.21
N ALA A 10 -10.59 -19.85 11.20
CA ALA A 10 -10.86 -20.60 12.43
C ALA A 10 -9.67 -20.58 13.41
N LEU A 11 -8.43 -20.62 12.92
CA LEU A 11 -7.23 -20.50 13.75
C LEU A 11 -7.11 -19.11 14.38
N PHE A 12 -7.44 -18.05 13.65
CA PHE A 12 -7.45 -16.69 14.18
C PHE A 12 -8.52 -16.49 15.25
N SER A 13 -9.73 -17.05 15.07
CA SER A 13 -10.80 -16.94 16.07
C SER A 13 -10.44 -17.65 17.40
N VAL A 14 -9.80 -18.81 17.34
CA VAL A 14 -9.35 -19.53 18.54
C VAL A 14 -8.23 -18.77 19.27
N ALA A 15 -7.29 -18.18 18.54
CA ALA A 15 -6.21 -17.40 19.13
C ALA A 15 -6.71 -16.10 19.78
N ALA A 16 -7.69 -15.43 19.20
CA ALA A 16 -8.27 -14.20 19.73
C ALA A 16 -9.04 -14.42 21.05
N VAL A 17 -9.67 -15.58 21.22
CA VAL A 17 -10.39 -15.92 22.46
C VAL A 17 -9.42 -16.31 23.59
N ALA A 18 -8.21 -16.76 23.26
CA ALA A 18 -7.25 -17.30 24.21
C ALA A 18 -6.31 -16.25 24.84
N ASN A 19 -6.23 -15.02 24.31
CA ASN A 19 -5.23 -14.04 24.78
C ASN A 19 -5.65 -12.60 24.45
N ASP A 20 -5.74 -11.74 25.48
CA ASP A 20 -6.10 -10.31 25.35
C ASP A 20 -5.08 -9.51 24.52
N ASP A 21 -3.84 -9.99 24.41
CA ASP A 21 -2.79 -9.38 23.59
C ASP A 21 -2.93 -9.66 22.07
N PHE A 22 -3.83 -10.59 21.69
CA PHE A 22 -4.06 -10.93 20.30
C PHE A 22 -5.21 -10.14 19.71
N LYS A 23 -4.92 -9.32 18.72
CA LYS A 23 -5.93 -8.57 17.96
C LYS A 23 -5.89 -9.04 16.52
N ALA A 24 -7.01 -9.55 16.03
CA ALA A 24 -7.14 -9.98 14.65
C ALA A 24 -8.35 -9.32 13.99
N SER A 25 -8.22 -9.03 12.71
CA SER A 25 -9.36 -8.63 11.90
C SER A 25 -9.22 -9.15 10.46
N VAL A 26 -10.35 -9.36 9.82
CA VAL A 26 -10.43 -9.70 8.40
C VAL A 26 -11.31 -8.68 7.72
N THR A 27 -10.78 -8.07 6.66
CA THR A 27 -11.51 -7.13 5.84
C THR A 27 -11.78 -7.76 4.47
N ALA A 28 -13.03 -7.83 4.08
CA ALA A 28 -13.45 -8.12 2.72
C ALA A 28 -13.82 -6.79 2.05
N ALA A 29 -13.03 -6.36 1.09
CA ALA A 29 -13.26 -5.10 0.40
C ALA A 29 -13.21 -5.30 -1.11
N TYR A 30 -14.08 -4.61 -1.82
CA TYR A 30 -14.03 -4.45 -3.27
C TYR A 30 -13.57 -3.04 -3.60
N GLY A 31 -12.64 -2.95 -4.54
CA GLY A 31 -12.14 -1.65 -4.97
C GLY A 31 -11.63 -1.69 -6.40
N THR A 32 -11.50 -0.50 -6.96
CA THR A 32 -10.93 -0.30 -8.29
C THR A 32 -9.69 0.60 -8.18
N ARG A 33 -8.74 0.35 -9.05
CA ARG A 33 -7.50 1.12 -9.16
C ARG A 33 -7.23 1.44 -10.61
N THR A 34 -7.00 2.71 -10.91
CA THR A 34 -6.52 3.11 -12.23
C THR A 34 -5.10 2.59 -12.44
N SER A 35 -4.83 2.02 -13.62
CA SER A 35 -3.50 1.58 -13.98
C SER A 35 -2.59 2.77 -14.24
N ILE A 36 -1.31 2.67 -13.85
CA ILE A 36 -0.29 3.61 -14.26
C ILE A 36 0.25 3.28 -15.65
N TYR A 37 0.14 2.03 -16.07
CA TYR A 37 0.64 1.56 -17.34
C TYR A 37 -0.44 1.66 -18.42
N LYS A 38 -0.04 1.84 -19.67
CA LYS A 38 -0.89 1.75 -20.85
C LYS A 38 -1.41 0.32 -21.03
N GLY A 39 -2.57 0.05 -20.44
CA GLY A 39 -3.14 -1.28 -20.41
C GLY A 39 -4.37 -1.38 -19.54
N ARG A 40 -4.78 -2.60 -19.25
CA ARG A 40 -6.01 -2.85 -18.48
C ARG A 40 -5.87 -2.41 -17.03
N GLU A 41 -6.93 -1.81 -16.53
CA GLU A 41 -7.09 -1.50 -15.12
C GLU A 41 -6.92 -2.72 -14.21
N GLU A 42 -6.38 -2.51 -13.04
CA GLU A 42 -6.24 -3.54 -12.02
C GLU A 42 -7.50 -3.58 -11.14
N TYR A 43 -7.97 -4.79 -10.89
CA TYR A 43 -9.13 -5.03 -10.03
C TYR A 43 -8.70 -5.29 -8.61
N GLY A 44 -9.55 -4.87 -7.67
CA GLY A 44 -9.29 -4.89 -6.25
C GLY A 44 -8.97 -6.27 -5.68
N ILE A 45 -8.20 -6.27 -4.61
CA ILE A 45 -7.95 -7.46 -3.80
C ILE A 45 -9.15 -7.62 -2.87
N PRO A 46 -9.88 -8.75 -2.92
CA PRO A 46 -11.13 -8.87 -2.18
C PRO A 46 -10.96 -9.05 -0.67
N ILE A 47 -9.79 -9.44 -0.18
CA ILE A 47 -9.58 -9.79 1.24
C ILE A 47 -8.25 -9.25 1.74
N PHE A 48 -8.30 -8.51 2.85
CA PHE A 48 -7.12 -8.00 3.56
C PHE A 48 -7.11 -8.53 4.99
N PRO A 49 -6.27 -9.53 5.29
CA PRO A 49 -6.06 -9.94 6.66
C PRO A 49 -5.22 -8.90 7.40
N SER A 50 -5.55 -8.65 8.65
CA SER A 50 -4.66 -7.99 9.58
C SER A 50 -4.70 -8.70 10.92
N PHE A 51 -3.56 -8.79 11.57
CA PHE A 51 -3.46 -9.23 12.95
C PHE A 51 -2.33 -8.52 13.66
N SER A 52 -2.41 -8.47 14.98
CA SER A 52 -1.28 -8.10 15.82
C SER A 52 -1.27 -9.02 17.05
N TYR A 53 -0.07 -9.42 17.45
CA TYR A 53 0.20 -10.17 18.67
C TYR A 53 1.46 -9.61 19.30
N GLN A 54 1.33 -9.03 20.47
CA GLN A 54 2.43 -8.29 21.10
C GLN A 54 3.04 -7.27 20.11
N ASN A 55 4.30 -7.45 19.77
CA ASN A 55 5.04 -6.57 18.87
C ASN A 55 4.98 -7.00 17.39
N LEU A 56 4.47 -8.20 17.09
CA LEU A 56 4.32 -8.68 15.72
C LEU A 56 3.02 -8.18 15.11
N TYR A 57 3.06 -7.81 13.84
CA TYR A 57 1.85 -7.46 13.10
C TYR A 57 1.90 -7.94 11.64
N LEU A 58 0.73 -8.19 11.10
CA LEU A 58 0.45 -8.30 9.66
C LEU A 58 -0.56 -7.22 9.28
N LYS A 59 -0.26 -6.44 8.24
CA LYS A 59 -1.16 -5.44 7.69
C LYS A 59 -1.10 -5.48 6.16
N GLY A 60 -2.09 -6.10 5.55
CA GLY A 60 -2.08 -6.34 4.10
C GLY A 60 -0.91 -7.22 3.67
N SER A 61 0.06 -6.68 2.92
CA SER A 61 1.27 -7.36 2.49
C SER A 61 2.48 -7.16 3.41
N GLU A 62 2.35 -6.34 4.45
CA GLU A 62 3.43 -6.03 5.39
C GLU A 62 3.38 -6.96 6.60
N ILE A 63 4.50 -7.62 6.90
CA ILE A 63 4.76 -8.35 8.13
C ILE A 63 5.82 -7.57 8.88
N GLY A 64 5.53 -7.16 10.11
CA GLY A 64 6.43 -6.29 10.85
C GLY A 64 6.53 -6.62 12.34
N PHE A 65 7.58 -6.07 12.94
CA PHE A 65 7.86 -6.13 14.37
C PHE A 65 8.10 -4.73 14.91
N LYS A 66 7.31 -4.35 15.93
CA LYS A 66 7.50 -3.10 16.66
C LYS A 66 8.59 -3.31 17.70
N PHE A 67 9.65 -2.54 17.64
CA PHE A 67 10.74 -2.61 18.64
C PHE A 67 10.67 -1.48 19.67
N PHE A 68 9.97 -0.38 19.35
CA PHE A 68 9.54 0.62 20.33
C PHE A 68 8.03 0.85 20.18
N ASP A 69 7.31 0.91 21.29
CA ASP A 69 5.87 1.20 21.31
C ASP A 69 5.54 2.02 22.56
N TYR A 70 5.80 3.34 22.48
CA TYR A 70 5.46 4.32 23.49
C TYR A 70 4.25 5.13 23.03
N ASP A 71 3.55 5.77 23.96
CA ASP A 71 2.33 6.55 23.67
C ASP A 71 2.50 7.59 22.55
N ARG A 72 3.65 8.24 22.47
CA ARG A 72 3.95 9.30 21.50
C ARG A 72 4.83 8.86 20.34
N PHE A 73 5.45 7.70 20.45
CA PHE A 73 6.42 7.21 19.49
C PHE A 73 6.38 5.70 19.38
N ASN A 74 6.22 5.20 18.19
CA ASN A 74 6.48 3.80 17.91
C ASN A 74 7.35 3.65 16.66
N SER A 75 8.11 2.57 16.61
CA SER A 75 8.91 2.23 15.44
C SER A 75 8.89 0.75 15.17
N SER A 76 8.97 0.42 13.91
CA SER A 76 8.92 -0.97 13.46
C SER A 76 9.87 -1.22 12.30
N ILE A 77 10.34 -2.47 12.24
CA ILE A 77 10.92 -3.07 11.06
C ILE A 77 9.86 -3.93 10.38
N TYR A 78 9.81 -3.93 9.07
CA TYR A 78 8.83 -4.72 8.32
C TYR A 78 9.40 -5.30 7.03
N VAL A 79 8.72 -6.32 6.53
CA VAL A 79 8.90 -6.86 5.18
C VAL A 79 7.59 -6.65 4.43
N ASP A 80 7.63 -5.90 3.34
CA ASP A 80 6.53 -5.80 2.38
C ASP A 80 6.73 -6.84 1.28
N LEU A 81 5.80 -7.78 1.20
CA LEU A 81 5.86 -8.91 0.26
C LEU A 81 5.45 -8.52 -1.17
N LEU A 82 4.73 -7.41 -1.33
CA LEU A 82 4.14 -6.97 -2.60
C LEU A 82 4.47 -5.50 -2.92
N ASP A 83 5.70 -5.09 -2.63
CA ASP A 83 6.15 -3.73 -2.95
C ASP A 83 6.29 -3.52 -4.46
N GLY A 84 5.85 -2.35 -4.94
CA GLY A 84 5.96 -1.93 -6.33
C GLY A 84 4.75 -2.28 -7.20
N TYR A 85 5.03 -2.65 -8.44
CA TYR A 85 4.01 -2.89 -9.47
C TYR A 85 4.22 -4.23 -10.16
N SER A 86 3.13 -4.80 -10.69
CA SER A 86 3.22 -6.02 -11.48
C SER A 86 2.44 -5.83 -12.78
N ILE A 87 3.14 -5.93 -13.90
CA ILE A 87 2.54 -5.90 -15.24
C ILE A 87 3.18 -6.96 -16.13
N LYS A 88 2.42 -7.45 -17.09
CA LYS A 88 2.89 -8.30 -18.19
C LYS A 88 2.59 -7.61 -19.50
N GLY A 89 3.50 -7.67 -20.47
CA GLY A 89 3.28 -7.13 -21.81
C GLY A 89 1.97 -7.60 -22.47
N SER A 90 1.54 -8.86 -22.21
CA SER A 90 0.26 -9.37 -22.70
C SER A 90 -0.99 -8.65 -22.16
N ARG A 91 -0.87 -7.89 -21.07
CA ARG A 91 -1.94 -7.06 -20.50
C ARG A 91 -1.85 -5.60 -20.91
N MET A 92 -0.75 -5.21 -21.56
CA MET A 92 -0.58 -3.88 -22.13
C MET A 92 -1.44 -3.73 -23.39
N ASP A 93 -1.71 -2.49 -23.75
CA ASP A 93 -2.41 -2.14 -24.97
C ASP A 93 -1.64 -2.59 -26.23
N THR A 94 -2.36 -2.65 -27.34
CA THR A 94 -1.76 -2.96 -28.65
C THR A 94 -0.66 -1.95 -28.96
N GLY A 95 0.54 -2.44 -29.23
CA GLY A 95 1.73 -1.59 -29.43
C GLY A 95 2.68 -1.51 -28.24
N TYR A 96 2.28 -2.00 -27.06
CA TYR A 96 3.11 -2.01 -25.84
C TYR A 96 3.39 -3.43 -25.32
N LYS A 97 3.10 -4.45 -26.13
CA LYS A 97 3.22 -5.86 -25.71
C LYS A 97 4.65 -6.38 -25.62
N SER A 98 5.62 -5.66 -26.15
CA SER A 98 7.05 -5.99 -26.07
C SER A 98 7.66 -5.77 -24.69
N ILE A 99 6.94 -5.08 -23.79
CA ILE A 99 7.42 -4.80 -22.44
C ILE A 99 7.63 -6.09 -21.65
N ASN A 100 8.81 -6.21 -21.07
CA ASN A 100 9.18 -7.26 -20.15
C ASN A 100 8.26 -7.26 -18.91
N ARG A 101 8.09 -8.43 -18.32
CA ARG A 101 7.27 -8.55 -17.12
C ARG A 101 7.90 -7.79 -15.96
N ARG A 102 7.19 -6.79 -15.42
CA ARG A 102 7.50 -6.21 -14.11
C ARG A 102 6.84 -7.05 -13.02
N ARG A 103 7.52 -7.24 -11.90
CA ARG A 103 7.02 -8.02 -10.75
C ARG A 103 7.15 -7.20 -9.48
N TYR A 104 6.27 -7.43 -8.55
CA TYR A 104 6.47 -6.95 -7.18
C TYR A 104 7.84 -7.38 -6.67
N GLN A 105 8.42 -6.59 -5.79
CA GLN A 105 9.59 -6.96 -5.02
C GLN A 105 9.20 -7.25 -3.57
N GLN A 106 10.07 -7.96 -2.87
CA GLN A 106 10.07 -8.00 -1.42
C GLN A 106 10.99 -6.88 -0.93
N ALA A 107 10.48 -6.04 -0.05
CA ALA A 107 11.24 -4.92 0.49
C ALA A 107 11.29 -5.02 2.01
N VAL A 108 12.47 -4.83 2.58
CA VAL A 108 12.65 -4.64 4.02
C VAL A 108 12.58 -3.15 4.31
N GLY A 109 11.86 -2.77 5.34
CA GLY A 109 11.68 -1.36 5.66
C GLY A 109 11.73 -1.08 7.17
N LEU A 110 11.94 0.19 7.46
CA LEU A 110 11.86 0.79 8.77
C LEU A 110 10.83 1.91 8.70
N GLN A 111 9.99 2.02 9.72
CA GLN A 111 9.12 3.18 9.89
C GLN A 111 9.05 3.58 11.35
N ALA A 112 8.80 4.86 11.57
CA ALA A 112 8.52 5.41 12.88
C ALA A 112 7.24 6.25 12.80
N ASN A 113 6.44 6.26 13.86
CA ASN A 113 5.26 7.08 13.98
C ASN A 113 5.42 8.00 15.18
N PHE A 114 5.34 9.29 14.95
CA PHE A 114 5.42 10.33 15.95
C PHE A 114 4.06 11.01 16.09
N LYS A 115 3.42 10.89 17.25
CA LYS A 115 2.23 11.70 17.55
C LYS A 115 2.65 13.12 17.85
N LEU A 116 2.16 14.07 17.10
CA LEU A 116 2.48 15.50 17.22
C LEU A 116 1.54 16.17 18.25
N ASN A 117 1.55 15.70 19.48
CA ASN A 117 0.61 16.10 20.54
C ASN A 117 0.63 17.61 20.83
N GLU A 118 1.75 18.28 20.57
CA GLU A 118 1.88 19.74 20.72
C GLU A 118 1.00 20.50 19.72
N ILE A 119 0.67 19.88 18.57
CA ILE A 119 -0.22 20.45 17.55
C ILE A 119 -1.62 19.83 17.71
N SER A 120 -1.70 18.49 17.79
CA SER A 120 -2.92 17.72 18.00
C SER A 120 -2.59 16.28 18.38
N GLU A 121 -3.28 15.73 19.38
CA GLU A 121 -3.11 14.34 19.84
C GLU A 121 -3.42 13.30 18.75
N ASN A 122 -4.17 13.70 17.74
CA ASN A 122 -4.62 12.83 16.64
C ASN A 122 -3.75 12.93 15.38
N LEU A 123 -2.74 13.81 15.39
CA LEU A 123 -1.86 14.04 14.26
C LEU A 123 -0.62 13.15 14.38
N THR A 124 -0.33 12.37 13.35
CA THR A 124 0.80 11.44 13.32
C THR A 124 1.69 11.71 12.11
N LEU A 125 2.99 11.90 12.37
CA LEU A 125 4.05 11.98 11.37
C LEU A 125 4.72 10.62 11.22
N THR A 126 4.89 10.15 9.98
CA THR A 126 5.44 8.81 9.69
C THR A 126 6.58 8.88 8.68
N PRO A 127 7.84 9.07 9.10
CA PRO A 127 9.00 8.79 8.26
C PRO A 127 9.13 7.28 8.02
N SER A 128 9.57 6.93 6.82
CA SER A 128 9.75 5.54 6.40
C SER A 128 10.89 5.39 5.40
N PHE A 129 11.54 4.24 5.45
CA PHE A 129 12.53 3.82 4.45
C PHE A 129 12.31 2.35 4.14
N SER A 130 12.41 1.96 2.88
CA SER A 130 12.40 0.56 2.49
C SER A 130 13.34 0.30 1.32
N ILE A 131 13.89 -0.90 1.28
CA ILE A 131 14.82 -1.34 0.24
C ILE A 131 14.53 -2.77 -0.17
N GLY A 132 14.55 -3.02 -1.47
CA GLY A 132 14.44 -4.33 -2.08
C GLY A 132 15.43 -4.51 -3.23
N ASN A 133 15.33 -5.63 -3.92
CA ASN A 133 16.22 -5.94 -5.04
C ASN A 133 16.00 -5.04 -6.28
N ARG A 134 14.86 -4.33 -6.33
CA ARG A 134 14.49 -3.39 -7.42
C ARG A 134 14.69 -1.92 -7.06
N GLY A 135 15.33 -1.62 -5.93
CA GLY A 135 15.59 -0.27 -5.46
C GLY A 135 14.97 0.04 -4.11
N SER A 136 15.00 1.31 -3.72
CA SER A 136 14.58 1.79 -2.42
C SER A 136 13.56 2.92 -2.51
N LYS A 137 12.85 3.13 -1.40
CA LYS A 137 11.92 4.23 -1.20
C LYS A 137 12.18 4.89 0.15
N THR A 138 12.18 6.20 0.18
CA THR A 138 12.20 7.01 1.40
C THR A 138 10.94 7.85 1.43
N GLY A 139 10.23 7.85 2.53
CA GLY A 139 8.93 8.51 2.61
C GLY A 139 8.71 9.29 3.89
N LEU A 140 7.82 10.27 3.79
CA LEU A 140 7.28 11.01 4.92
C LEU A 140 5.76 11.09 4.75
N GLY A 141 5.03 10.63 5.73
CA GLY A 141 3.57 10.67 5.78
C GLY A 141 3.07 11.55 6.92
N LEU A 142 1.92 12.14 6.74
CA LEU A 142 1.17 12.84 7.78
C LEU A 142 -0.26 12.33 7.73
N SER A 143 -0.80 11.90 8.85
CA SER A 143 -2.17 11.43 8.98
C SER A 143 -2.83 12.01 10.21
N TYR A 144 -4.12 12.25 10.10
CA TYR A 144 -4.95 12.73 11.19
C TYR A 144 -6.06 11.73 11.47
N LEU A 145 -6.30 11.39 12.73
CA LEU A 145 -7.40 10.52 13.14
C LEU A 145 -8.50 11.38 13.75
N TYR A 146 -9.65 11.43 13.08
CA TYR A 146 -10.80 12.16 13.54
C TYR A 146 -11.94 11.22 13.92
N MET A 147 -12.37 11.27 15.17
CA MET A 147 -13.57 10.57 15.65
C MET A 147 -14.74 11.55 15.56
N LEU A 148 -15.56 11.42 14.52
CA LEU A 148 -16.74 12.27 14.30
C LEU A 148 -17.82 11.98 15.31
N GLN A 149 -18.00 10.69 15.64
CA GLN A 149 -18.88 10.15 16.66
C GLN A 149 -18.20 8.94 17.30
N GLU A 150 -18.77 8.39 18.37
CA GLU A 150 -18.19 7.19 19.04
C GLU A 150 -18.03 5.99 18.11
N ASN A 151 -18.78 5.96 17.00
CA ASN A 151 -18.80 4.86 16.04
C ASN A 151 -18.34 5.26 14.62
N ILE A 152 -17.85 6.49 14.41
CA ILE A 152 -17.37 6.95 13.10
C ILE A 152 -15.95 7.48 13.21
N ILE A 153 -15.05 6.87 12.46
CA ILE A 153 -13.65 7.31 12.32
C ILE A 153 -13.43 7.81 10.89
N ILE A 154 -12.76 8.94 10.76
CA ILE A 154 -12.29 9.49 9.48
C ILE A 154 -10.79 9.77 9.62
N SER A 155 -10.00 9.32 8.64
CA SER A 155 -8.56 9.52 8.65
C SER A 155 -8.06 10.05 7.30
N PRO A 156 -7.95 11.37 7.14
CA PRO A 156 -7.22 11.97 6.04
C PRO A 156 -5.72 11.76 6.21
N SER A 157 -5.03 11.62 5.08
CA SER A 157 -3.57 11.46 5.05
C SER A 157 -2.96 12.08 3.80
N VAL A 158 -1.72 12.54 3.92
CA VAL A 158 -0.87 12.94 2.80
C VAL A 158 0.51 12.33 2.98
N ASN A 159 1.19 12.06 1.88
CA ASN A 159 2.55 11.56 1.93
C ASN A 159 3.37 12.01 0.73
N VAL A 160 4.68 12.04 0.91
CA VAL A 160 5.66 12.19 -0.14
C VAL A 160 6.66 11.06 -0.02
N LYS A 161 7.04 10.46 -1.16
CA LYS A 161 8.07 9.42 -1.23
C LYS A 161 9.04 9.73 -2.33
N TYR A 162 10.32 9.55 -2.05
CA TYR A 162 11.36 9.50 -3.07
C TYR A 162 11.60 8.04 -3.45
N LEU A 163 11.54 7.77 -4.74
CA LEU A 163 11.83 6.48 -5.37
C LEU A 163 13.22 6.56 -5.97
N SER A 164 14.12 5.63 -5.61
CA SER A 164 15.48 5.63 -6.15
C SER A 164 15.50 5.38 -7.66
N ASN A 165 16.58 5.78 -8.34
CA ASN A 165 16.77 5.55 -9.78
C ASN A 165 16.55 4.08 -10.15
N LYS A 166 17.13 3.14 -9.40
CA LYS A 166 16.96 1.70 -9.64
C LYS A 166 15.50 1.25 -9.55
N TYR A 167 14.72 1.85 -8.63
CA TYR A 167 13.29 1.56 -8.50
C TYR A 167 12.52 2.13 -9.68
N THR A 168 12.75 3.37 -10.01
CA THR A 168 12.06 4.06 -11.09
C THR A 168 12.37 3.43 -12.45
N ASP A 169 13.63 3.14 -12.70
CA ASP A 169 14.09 2.50 -13.92
C ASP A 169 13.47 1.10 -14.10
N TYR A 170 13.49 0.25 -13.07
CA TYR A 170 12.90 -1.08 -13.16
C TYR A 170 11.40 -1.04 -13.46
N TYR A 171 10.64 -0.11 -12.87
CA TYR A 171 9.18 -0.07 -13.04
C TYR A 171 8.73 0.77 -14.22
N PHE A 172 9.45 1.81 -14.58
CA PHE A 172 9.03 2.79 -15.59
C PHE A 172 10.04 2.97 -16.73
N GLY A 173 11.22 2.37 -16.65
CA GLY A 173 12.20 2.34 -17.70
C GLY A 173 11.77 1.48 -18.88
N VAL A 174 12.45 1.67 -20.02
CA VAL A 174 12.30 0.86 -21.23
C VAL A 174 13.67 0.52 -21.76
N ASP A 175 13.99 -0.76 -21.76
CA ASP A 175 15.24 -1.30 -22.26
C ASP A 175 15.19 -1.48 -23.78
N ARG A 176 16.37 -1.63 -24.39
CA ARG A 176 16.54 -1.80 -25.84
C ARG A 176 15.81 -3.01 -26.40
N ASP A 177 15.74 -4.10 -25.65
CA ASP A 177 15.06 -5.34 -26.03
C ASP A 177 13.53 -5.25 -25.94
N GLU A 178 13.02 -4.16 -25.30
CA GLU A 178 11.60 -3.85 -25.18
C GLU A 178 11.07 -2.96 -26.32
N LEU A 179 11.95 -2.47 -27.19
CA LEU A 179 11.55 -1.64 -28.33
C LEU A 179 10.70 -2.44 -29.29
N GLY A 180 9.65 -1.82 -29.79
CA GLY A 180 8.73 -2.42 -30.76
C GLY A 180 7.32 -1.85 -30.66
N GLY A 181 6.52 -2.09 -31.69
CA GLY A 181 5.17 -1.55 -31.76
C GLY A 181 5.13 -0.03 -31.67
N SER A 182 4.56 0.51 -30.61
CA SER A 182 4.49 1.96 -30.34
C SER A 182 5.69 2.51 -29.60
N ILE A 183 6.57 1.66 -29.08
CA ILE A 183 7.74 2.04 -28.29
C ILE A 183 8.93 2.22 -29.22
N ARG A 184 9.39 3.46 -29.37
CA ARG A 184 10.43 3.83 -30.36
C ARG A 184 11.81 4.07 -29.73
N ASN A 185 11.87 4.47 -28.48
CA ASN A 185 13.10 4.88 -27.80
C ASN A 185 13.23 4.19 -26.45
N GLU A 186 14.48 3.91 -26.08
CA GLU A 186 14.85 3.53 -24.72
C GLU A 186 14.48 4.66 -23.75
N TYR A 187 14.19 4.34 -22.50
CA TYR A 187 13.88 5.31 -21.48
C TYR A 187 14.47 4.89 -20.14
N ASN A 188 15.39 5.67 -19.64
CA ASN A 188 16.08 5.46 -18.37
C ASN A 188 15.76 6.61 -17.41
N PRO A 189 14.68 6.51 -16.62
CA PRO A 189 14.30 7.56 -15.68
C PRO A 189 15.24 7.62 -14.49
N ASP A 190 15.50 8.83 -14.03
CA ASP A 190 16.13 9.08 -12.74
C ASP A 190 15.19 8.80 -11.57
N GLY A 191 15.70 8.97 -10.34
CA GLY A 191 14.88 8.93 -9.13
C GLY A 191 13.78 9.97 -9.18
N THR A 192 12.62 9.64 -8.61
CA THR A 192 11.42 10.47 -8.73
C THR A 192 10.68 10.63 -7.41
N PHE A 193 9.80 11.60 -7.35
CA PHE A 193 8.88 11.78 -6.23
C PHE A 193 7.49 11.22 -6.55
N GLU A 194 6.90 10.55 -5.57
CA GLU A 194 5.50 10.15 -5.49
C GLU A 194 4.83 11.01 -4.41
N PHE A 195 3.76 11.71 -4.75
CA PHE A 195 2.90 12.43 -3.82
C PHE A 195 1.61 11.67 -3.66
N GLY A 196 1.19 11.45 -2.42
CA GLY A 196 -0.03 10.72 -2.11
C GLY A 196 -0.97 11.54 -1.23
N ALA A 197 -2.27 11.37 -1.47
CA ALA A 197 -3.33 11.82 -0.58
C ALA A 197 -4.35 10.70 -0.40
N GLY A 198 -4.88 10.57 0.79
CA GLY A 198 -5.85 9.53 1.11
C GLY A 198 -6.91 10.00 2.10
N LEU A 199 -8.06 9.39 1.99
CA LEU A 199 -9.13 9.50 2.97
C LEU A 199 -9.64 8.10 3.28
N TYR A 200 -9.65 7.76 4.53
CA TYR A 200 -10.23 6.52 5.06
C TYR A 200 -11.38 6.86 5.98
N GLY A 201 -12.46 6.12 5.87
CA GLY A 201 -13.60 6.20 6.77
C GLY A 201 -14.02 4.82 7.25
N GLU A 202 -14.40 4.70 8.52
CA GLU A 202 -14.90 3.46 9.13
C GLU A 202 -16.09 3.76 10.02
N TYR A 203 -17.15 2.99 9.85
CA TYR A 203 -18.37 3.04 10.65
C TYR A 203 -18.55 1.72 11.39
N TYR A 204 -18.62 1.76 12.71
CA TYR A 204 -18.81 0.61 13.58
C TYR A 204 -20.28 0.35 13.82
N PHE A 205 -20.81 -0.76 13.34
CA PHE A 205 -22.15 -1.24 13.67
C PHE A 205 -22.19 -1.85 15.06
N THR A 206 -21.12 -2.58 15.40
CA THR A 206 -20.88 -3.21 16.69
C THR A 206 -19.40 -3.14 17.02
N ARG A 207 -18.99 -3.61 18.21
CA ARG A 207 -17.57 -3.71 18.56
C ARG A 207 -16.74 -4.59 17.61
N ASN A 208 -17.41 -5.54 16.96
CA ASN A 208 -16.75 -6.54 16.11
C ASN A 208 -16.97 -6.31 14.62
N ILE A 209 -18.00 -5.57 14.20
CA ILE A 209 -18.37 -5.39 12.80
C ILE A 209 -18.33 -3.93 12.43
N SER A 210 -17.58 -3.61 11.39
CA SER A 210 -17.56 -2.27 10.80
C SER A 210 -17.64 -2.31 9.27
N ALA A 211 -18.13 -1.23 8.69
CA ALA A 211 -17.98 -0.94 7.27
C ALA A 211 -16.88 0.10 7.09
N LEU A 212 -16.13 -0.02 6.02
CA LEU A 212 -15.08 0.93 5.68
C LEU A 212 -15.16 1.36 4.22
N ALA A 213 -14.70 2.56 3.96
CA ALA A 213 -14.49 3.07 2.61
C ALA A 213 -13.18 3.86 2.56
N TYR A 214 -12.52 3.85 1.42
CA TYR A 214 -11.31 4.61 1.23
C TYR A 214 -11.19 5.15 -0.19
N VAL A 215 -10.52 6.27 -0.30
CA VAL A 215 -9.99 6.80 -1.55
C VAL A 215 -8.53 7.19 -1.34
N ASN A 216 -7.67 6.74 -2.24
CA ASN A 216 -6.26 7.10 -2.25
C ASN A 216 -5.88 7.58 -3.65
N MET A 217 -5.15 8.67 -3.72
CA MET A 217 -4.62 9.24 -4.94
C MET A 217 -3.10 9.30 -4.85
N LYS A 218 -2.44 9.02 -5.96
CA LYS A 218 -0.99 9.14 -6.10
C LYS A 218 -0.66 9.88 -7.38
N GLN A 219 0.27 10.81 -7.28
CA GLN A 219 0.80 11.57 -8.41
C GLN A 219 2.30 11.40 -8.45
N TYR A 220 2.85 11.21 -9.63
CA TYR A 220 4.28 11.09 -9.87
C TYR A 220 4.84 12.33 -10.54
N SER A 221 6.12 12.61 -10.28
CA SER A 221 6.88 13.64 -11.00
C SER A 221 7.10 13.22 -12.46
N SER A 222 7.67 14.14 -13.22
CA SER A 222 7.85 14.04 -14.69
C SER A 222 8.59 12.79 -15.15
N GLU A 223 9.47 12.22 -14.34
CA GLU A 223 10.23 11.01 -14.68
C GLU A 223 9.34 9.80 -14.94
N VAL A 224 8.20 9.69 -14.27
CA VAL A 224 7.23 8.63 -14.56
C VAL A 224 6.32 9.01 -15.73
N THR A 225 5.89 10.26 -15.81
CA THR A 225 4.91 10.68 -16.83
C THR A 225 5.51 10.78 -18.24
N LYS A 226 6.83 10.93 -18.37
CA LYS A 226 7.53 10.90 -19.65
C LYS A 226 7.81 9.49 -20.15
N SER A 227 7.64 8.48 -19.31
CA SER A 227 7.84 7.10 -19.72
C SER A 227 6.86 6.71 -20.85
N PRO A 228 7.34 6.09 -21.92
CA PRO A 228 6.47 5.71 -23.04
C PRO A 228 5.43 4.65 -22.65
N ILE A 229 5.62 3.94 -21.54
CA ILE A 229 4.75 2.84 -21.08
C ILE A 229 3.72 3.27 -20.03
N THR A 230 3.77 4.51 -19.56
CA THR A 230 2.80 5.03 -18.58
C THR A 230 1.70 5.82 -19.29
N GLU A 231 0.49 5.75 -18.76
CA GLU A 231 -0.67 6.45 -19.31
C GLU A 231 -0.97 7.69 -18.51
N ASP A 232 -1.16 7.53 -17.20
CA ASP A 232 -1.58 8.59 -16.30
C ASP A 232 -0.55 8.94 -15.23
N ARG A 233 -0.57 10.20 -14.82
CA ARG A 233 0.19 10.69 -13.65
C ARG A 233 -0.48 10.32 -12.35
N ILE A 234 -1.83 10.31 -12.32
CA ILE A 234 -2.65 10.14 -11.12
C ILE A 234 -3.18 8.72 -11.12
N ILE A 235 -2.81 7.97 -10.08
CA ILE A 235 -3.40 6.68 -9.77
C ILE A 235 -4.43 6.90 -8.68
N THR A 236 -5.68 6.57 -8.98
CA THR A 236 -6.76 6.59 -7.99
C THR A 236 -7.10 5.16 -7.58
N ASN A 237 -7.18 4.92 -6.28
CA ASN A 237 -7.62 3.66 -5.71
C ASN A 237 -8.80 3.94 -4.77
N VAL A 238 -9.96 3.39 -5.09
CA VAL A 238 -11.21 3.56 -4.34
C VAL A 238 -11.74 2.20 -3.97
N GLY A 239 -12.20 2.06 -2.75
CA GLY A 239 -12.82 0.81 -2.32
C GLY A 239 -13.71 0.98 -1.10
N ALA A 240 -14.56 -0.02 -0.91
CA ALA A 240 -15.40 -0.15 0.27
C ALA A 240 -15.48 -1.63 0.69
N GLY A 241 -15.73 -1.88 1.97
CA GLY A 241 -15.76 -3.23 2.47
C GLY A 241 -16.34 -3.36 3.86
N LEU A 242 -16.38 -4.60 4.32
CA LEU A 242 -16.75 -4.96 5.69
C LEU A 242 -15.53 -5.54 6.40
N LYS A 243 -15.38 -5.18 7.65
CA LYS A 243 -14.32 -5.67 8.54
C LYS A 243 -14.96 -6.38 9.73
N TYR A 244 -14.44 -7.54 10.05
CA TYR A 244 -14.76 -8.27 11.28
C TYR A 244 -13.51 -8.27 12.16
N THR A 245 -13.67 -7.85 13.41
CA THR A 245 -12.62 -7.89 14.45
C THR A 245 -12.99 -8.97 15.47
N PHE A 246 -12.04 -9.85 15.75
CA PHE A 246 -12.19 -10.96 16.71
C PHE A 246 -11.99 -10.49 18.14
#